data_9600b2c848c675a336b035f174eb0944
#
_entry.id   9600b2c848c675a336b035f174eb0944
#
_cell.length_a   1.000
_cell.length_b   1.000
_cell.length_c   1.000
_cell.angle_alpha   90.00
_cell.angle_beta   90.00
_cell.angle_gamma   90.00
#
_symmetry.space_group_name_H-M   'P 1'
#
loop_
_entity.id
_entity.type
_entity.pdbx_description
1 polymer ?
#
loop_
_entity_poly.entity_id
_entity_poly.type
_entity_poly.pdbx_seq_one_letter_code
_entity_poly.pdbx_strand_id
1 'polypeptide(L)'
;MKMDHHPAASIPPDHAMTRKPVVRNPGRRAFLAGTATLPTLWLAGCGGTQSDLPTAPPVGNPTPPPAMPLNGPRGLHVSLTGDAASSRAVTWFTDGHEAGPSLLEFDTVTPAMSASDIQIMPMAVQAEGSADATPGVEAYTHRASVEVLDPSLPFRYRVGDGESWSDVRVVQPTPSGNWRFTLFGDHGITERAALVNRQVLNTPTDLLLIAGDLSYANGNQPVWDQWFDSVEPLLSERVTMTAPGNHEEEDDGGNTFKNRFTHPGRNTFYSFDYNRVHFMVSTAGALINDGTLPEELLTIETDLALAAARRAAGEIDFICVLQHFTIWTDQEGRAPANPSLVLLEENILVRYGVDVVLCGHDHVYQRSVPMAFGIPNPLGYVQMMVGTGGQSVRLFEPTIQSWSAKEFIGTGYAIFDVEGRTMRGQYIGTAPTGLGDDVRQNPTDDFQVVDSFEIQAKDMIACRACALPPRNAEALLANYDATAAHTRQRNAHALAHCA
;
A
#
# COMPACT_ATOMS: atom_id res chain seq x y z
N MET A 1 -63.34 -40.47 20.81
CA MET A 1 -64.53 -40.46 19.97
C MET A 1 -64.11 -40.23 18.54
N LYS A 2 -64.24 -41.27 17.74
CA LYS A 2 -64.18 -41.41 16.27
C LYS A 2 -63.09 -40.70 15.45
N MET A 3 -62.23 -41.58 14.96
CA MET A 3 -61.51 -41.55 13.72
C MET A 3 -62.44 -41.28 12.51
N ASP A 4 -61.90 -40.67 11.46
CA ASP A 4 -62.28 -41.03 10.09
C ASP A 4 -61.05 -40.86 9.16
N HIS A 5 -60.74 -41.99 8.52
CA HIS A 5 -59.84 -42.19 7.39
C HIS A 5 -60.53 -41.83 6.08
N HIS A 6 -59.80 -41.34 5.10
CA HIS A 6 -59.93 -41.74 3.69
C HIS A 6 -58.84 -41.15 2.76
N PRO A 7 -58.69 -41.66 1.54
CA PRO A 7 -57.65 -42.62 1.17
C PRO A 7 -56.73 -42.11 0.02
N ALA A 8 -55.70 -42.90 -0.27
CA ALA A 8 -54.81 -42.76 -1.35
C ALA A 8 -55.48 -42.87 -2.74
N ALA A 9 -55.07 -42.04 -3.67
CA ALA A 9 -55.36 -42.14 -5.10
C ALA A 9 -54.09 -42.49 -5.90
N SER A 10 -54.26 -43.49 -6.74
CA SER A 10 -53.33 -44.24 -7.59
C SER A 10 -52.71 -43.46 -8.72
N ILE A 11 -51.45 -43.83 -9.04
CA ILE A 11 -50.68 -43.45 -10.22
C ILE A 11 -51.08 -44.37 -11.39
N PRO A 12 -51.26 -43.87 -12.64
CA PRO A 12 -51.25 -44.71 -13.83
C PRO A 12 -49.87 -44.60 -14.56
N PRO A 13 -49.54 -45.63 -15.40
CA PRO A 13 -48.17 -45.84 -15.90
C PRO A 13 -47.89 -45.25 -17.27
N ASP A 14 -46.57 -45.11 -17.52
CA ASP A 14 -45.82 -45.11 -18.80
C ASP A 14 -46.44 -44.52 -20.06
N HIS A 15 -45.76 -43.46 -20.54
CA HIS A 15 -45.59 -43.28 -21.99
C HIS A 15 -44.11 -43.06 -22.31
N ALA A 16 -43.56 -44.05 -23.00
CA ALA A 16 -42.23 -44.01 -23.64
C ALA A 16 -42.17 -42.87 -24.65
N MET A 17 -41.28 -41.92 -24.44
CA MET A 17 -40.90 -40.97 -25.46
C MET A 17 -39.45 -41.22 -25.93
N THR A 18 -39.39 -41.51 -27.18
CA THR A 18 -38.21 -41.76 -28.01
C THR A 18 -37.15 -40.69 -27.88
N ARG A 19 -35.93 -41.13 -27.56
CA ARG A 19 -34.73 -40.28 -27.55
C ARG A 19 -34.38 -39.85 -28.98
N LYS A 20 -34.45 -38.54 -29.26
CA LYS A 20 -33.80 -37.94 -30.42
C LYS A 20 -32.29 -37.78 -30.17
N PRO A 21 -31.41 -37.99 -31.12
CA PRO A 21 -29.96 -37.83 -30.94
C PRO A 21 -29.60 -36.34 -30.75
N VAL A 22 -28.88 -36.08 -29.68
CA VAL A 22 -28.31 -34.74 -29.37
C VAL A 22 -27.17 -34.52 -30.33
N VAL A 23 -27.34 -33.60 -31.27
CA VAL A 23 -26.28 -33.06 -32.11
C VAL A 23 -25.30 -32.31 -31.21
N ARG A 24 -24.09 -32.83 -31.06
CA ARG A 24 -23.01 -32.14 -30.36
C ARG A 24 -22.60 -30.93 -31.17
N ASN A 25 -22.91 -29.75 -30.64
CA ASN A 25 -22.45 -28.48 -31.21
C ASN A 25 -20.97 -28.27 -30.84
N PRO A 26 -20.01 -28.19 -31.79
CA PRO A 26 -18.59 -28.04 -31.50
C PRO A 26 -18.20 -26.65 -30.95
N GLY A 27 -19.14 -25.70 -30.85
CA GLY A 27 -18.86 -24.34 -30.38
C GLY A 27 -18.69 -24.18 -28.85
N ARG A 28 -19.02 -25.18 -28.03
CA ARG A 28 -18.90 -25.05 -26.56
C ARG A 28 -17.51 -25.31 -25.97
N ARG A 29 -16.56 -25.79 -26.75
CA ARG A 29 -15.15 -25.95 -26.30
C ARG A 29 -14.29 -24.70 -26.48
N ALA A 30 -14.73 -23.73 -27.28
CA ALA A 30 -14.02 -22.47 -27.45
C ALA A 30 -14.37 -21.42 -26.37
N PHE A 31 -15.48 -21.59 -25.63
CA PHE A 31 -15.93 -20.59 -24.65
C PHE A 31 -15.33 -20.76 -23.25
N LEU A 32 -14.68 -21.89 -22.97
CA LEU A 32 -14.00 -22.12 -21.69
C LEU A 32 -12.50 -21.76 -21.72
N ALA A 33 -11.96 -21.41 -22.89
CA ALA A 33 -10.60 -20.88 -23.03
C ALA A 33 -10.56 -19.33 -23.03
N GLY A 34 -11.72 -18.66 -22.96
CA GLY A 34 -11.83 -17.20 -22.97
C GLY A 34 -11.89 -16.55 -21.58
N THR A 35 -11.94 -17.32 -20.52
CA THR A 35 -12.06 -16.79 -19.14
C THR A 35 -10.72 -16.45 -18.47
N ALA A 36 -9.61 -16.65 -19.18
CA ALA A 36 -8.28 -16.22 -18.71
C ALA A 36 -7.92 -14.76 -19.07
N THR A 37 -8.85 -13.98 -19.65
CA THR A 37 -8.58 -12.61 -20.11
C THR A 37 -9.32 -11.53 -19.30
N LEU A 38 -9.96 -11.86 -18.18
CA LEU A 38 -10.57 -10.86 -17.28
C LEU A 38 -9.54 -9.96 -16.56
N PRO A 39 -8.28 -10.38 -16.32
CA PRO A 39 -7.27 -9.46 -15.77
C PRO A 39 -6.94 -8.28 -16.71
N THR A 40 -7.03 -8.49 -18.02
CA THR A 40 -6.64 -7.46 -19.00
C THR A 40 -7.61 -6.29 -19.12
N LEU A 41 -8.83 -6.41 -18.64
CA LEU A 41 -9.76 -5.27 -18.63
C LEU A 41 -9.45 -4.23 -17.53
N TRP A 42 -8.75 -4.64 -16.48
CA TRP A 42 -8.25 -3.75 -15.44
C TRP A 42 -7.04 -2.92 -15.92
N LEU A 43 -6.18 -3.56 -16.72
CA LEU A 43 -4.98 -2.93 -17.29
C LEU A 43 -5.31 -1.94 -18.44
N ALA A 44 -6.47 -2.08 -19.07
CA ALA A 44 -6.88 -1.16 -20.12
C ALA A 44 -7.16 0.27 -19.64
N GLY A 45 -7.27 0.49 -18.32
CA GLY A 45 -7.32 1.81 -17.72
C GLY A 45 -5.96 2.51 -17.63
N CYS A 46 -4.86 1.77 -17.68
CA CYS A 46 -3.49 2.30 -17.66
C CYS A 46 -2.92 2.51 -19.06
N GLY A 47 -3.45 1.79 -20.04
CA GLY A 47 -3.12 1.96 -21.45
C GLY A 47 -3.99 3.05 -22.07
N GLY A 48 -3.78 4.31 -21.67
CA GLY A 48 -4.15 5.40 -22.57
C GLY A 48 -3.44 5.13 -23.88
N THR A 49 -4.20 4.80 -24.94
CA THR A 49 -3.65 4.83 -26.29
C THR A 49 -2.89 6.13 -26.41
N GLN A 50 -1.57 6.05 -26.50
CA GLN A 50 -0.78 7.18 -26.94
C GLN A 50 -1.41 7.64 -28.27
N SER A 51 -2.23 8.69 -28.20
CA SER A 51 -2.45 9.50 -29.38
C SER A 51 -1.06 9.98 -29.77
N ASP A 52 -0.68 9.77 -31.04
CA ASP A 52 0.58 10.15 -31.64
C ASP A 52 0.87 11.64 -31.41
N LEU A 53 1.30 11.99 -30.21
CA LEU A 53 2.01 13.23 -29.95
C LEU A 53 3.47 12.96 -30.31
N PRO A 54 4.14 13.87 -31.00
CA PRO A 54 5.52 13.66 -31.39
C PRO A 54 6.34 13.37 -30.13
N THR A 55 6.97 12.19 -30.13
CA THR A 55 7.89 11.77 -29.08
C THR A 55 9.01 12.79 -28.98
N ALA A 56 9.05 13.52 -27.88
CA ALA A 56 10.26 14.27 -27.52
C ALA A 56 11.43 13.27 -27.51
N PRO A 57 12.61 13.66 -27.98
CA PRO A 57 13.78 12.79 -27.93
C PRO A 57 13.97 12.31 -26.48
N PRO A 58 14.39 11.05 -26.26
CA PRO A 58 14.63 10.53 -24.94
C PRO A 58 15.59 11.49 -24.23
N VAL A 59 15.14 12.10 -23.15
CA VAL A 59 16.03 12.83 -22.24
C VAL A 59 17.02 11.78 -21.76
N GLY A 60 18.30 11.96 -22.10
CA GLY A 60 19.33 11.03 -21.71
C GLY A 60 19.23 10.78 -20.20
N ASN A 61 19.16 9.51 -19.80
CA ASN A 61 19.20 9.14 -18.39
C ASN A 61 20.34 9.91 -17.74
N PRO A 62 20.13 10.55 -16.57
CA PRO A 62 21.20 11.13 -15.81
C PRO A 62 22.29 10.08 -15.64
N THR A 63 23.53 10.46 -15.81
CA THR A 63 24.66 9.57 -15.58
C THR A 63 24.51 9.04 -14.15
N PRO A 64 24.40 7.72 -13.93
CA PRO A 64 24.25 7.20 -12.60
C PRO A 64 25.43 7.67 -11.74
N PRO A 65 25.21 7.95 -10.45
CA PRO A 65 26.33 8.20 -9.53
C PRO A 65 27.31 7.03 -9.63
N PRO A 66 28.61 7.27 -9.41
CA PRO A 66 29.60 6.20 -9.46
C PRO A 66 29.17 5.08 -8.51
N ALA A 67 29.09 3.86 -9.05
CA ALA A 67 28.75 2.67 -8.27
C ALA A 67 29.66 2.60 -7.04
N MET A 68 29.05 2.48 -5.86
CA MET A 68 29.79 2.21 -4.64
C MET A 68 30.50 0.85 -4.77
N PRO A 69 31.61 0.62 -4.06
CA PRO A 69 32.31 -0.65 -4.15
C PRO A 69 31.40 -1.80 -3.72
N LEU A 70 31.22 -2.76 -4.61
CA LEU A 70 30.18 -3.82 -4.67
C LEU A 70 30.39 -4.98 -3.68
N ASN A 71 30.90 -4.77 -2.47
CA ASN A 71 31.22 -5.87 -1.55
C ASN A 71 30.64 -5.73 -0.14
N GLY A 72 29.65 -4.90 0.08
CA GLY A 72 29.03 -4.73 1.40
C GLY A 72 27.49 -4.73 1.35
N PRO A 73 26.84 -4.83 2.52
CA PRO A 73 25.38 -4.66 2.62
C PRO A 73 24.94 -3.30 2.09
N ARG A 74 23.86 -3.27 1.30
CA ARG A 74 23.29 -2.08 0.67
C ARG A 74 21.77 -2.11 0.65
N GLY A 75 21.13 -0.99 0.35
CA GLY A 75 19.69 -0.89 0.26
C GLY A 75 18.97 -1.19 1.57
N LEU A 76 19.60 -0.82 2.70
CA LEU A 76 19.07 -1.08 4.02
C LEU A 76 17.74 -0.37 4.22
N HIS A 77 16.75 -1.11 4.69
CA HIS A 77 15.45 -0.54 5.04
C HIS A 77 14.81 -1.25 6.23
N VAL A 78 14.02 -0.49 6.98
CA VAL A 78 13.38 -0.94 8.22
C VAL A 78 11.87 -0.88 8.08
N SER A 79 11.21 -1.97 8.46
CA SER A 79 9.76 -2.07 8.49
C SER A 79 9.27 -2.70 9.80
N LEU A 80 7.97 -2.91 9.91
CA LEU A 80 7.33 -3.64 11.01
C LEU A 80 6.90 -5.02 10.55
N THR A 81 6.97 -5.99 11.45
CA THR A 81 6.37 -7.33 11.27
C THR A 81 5.47 -7.71 12.44
N GLY A 82 5.37 -6.86 13.45
CA GLY A 82 4.59 -7.06 14.67
C GLY A 82 4.24 -5.72 15.32
N ASP A 83 4.24 -5.68 16.64
CA ASP A 83 3.98 -4.47 17.42
C ASP A 83 4.94 -3.33 17.06
N ALA A 84 4.41 -2.16 16.72
CA ALA A 84 5.22 -1.02 16.28
C ALA A 84 6.15 -0.49 17.37
N ALA A 85 5.84 -0.68 18.64
CA ALA A 85 6.71 -0.26 19.72
C ALA A 85 7.95 -1.14 19.85
N SER A 86 7.82 -2.46 19.62
CA SER A 86 8.87 -3.41 19.91
C SER A 86 9.46 -4.11 18.68
N SER A 87 8.70 -4.34 17.60
CA SER A 87 9.20 -5.11 16.45
C SER A 87 9.99 -4.24 15.46
N ARG A 88 11.06 -4.80 14.92
CA ARG A 88 11.80 -4.24 13.77
C ARG A 88 12.18 -5.36 12.81
N ALA A 89 11.87 -5.16 11.54
CA ALA A 89 12.40 -5.99 10.45
C ALA A 89 13.40 -5.16 9.66
N VAL A 90 14.61 -5.68 9.50
CA VAL A 90 15.66 -5.06 8.68
C VAL A 90 15.86 -5.94 7.46
N THR A 91 15.77 -5.32 6.29
CA THR A 91 16.03 -5.98 5.00
C THR A 91 17.21 -5.25 4.34
N TRP A 92 18.08 -6.02 3.67
CA TRP A 92 19.24 -5.49 2.94
C TRP A 92 19.61 -6.40 1.79
N PHE A 93 20.51 -5.94 0.92
CA PHE A 93 20.99 -6.71 -0.22
C PHE A 93 22.49 -6.89 -0.17
N THR A 94 22.97 -8.02 -0.73
CA THR A 94 24.39 -8.24 -1.06
C THR A 94 24.49 -8.73 -2.49
N ASP A 95 25.54 -8.30 -3.19
CA ASP A 95 25.83 -8.81 -4.53
C ASP A 95 26.63 -10.11 -4.46
N GLY A 96 26.49 -11.00 -5.44
CA GLY A 96 27.26 -12.21 -5.58
C GLY A 96 26.44 -13.47 -5.85
N HIS A 97 27.14 -14.59 -5.98
CA HIS A 97 26.56 -15.89 -6.30
C HIS A 97 26.20 -16.74 -5.07
N GLU A 98 26.62 -16.33 -3.89
CA GLU A 98 26.38 -17.03 -2.62
C GLU A 98 25.82 -16.04 -1.58
N ALA A 99 24.84 -16.47 -0.82
CA ALA A 99 24.14 -15.61 0.13
C ALA A 99 25.03 -15.10 1.27
N GLY A 100 26.00 -15.92 1.71
CA GLY A 100 26.70 -15.67 2.95
C GLY A 100 25.80 -15.72 4.20
N PRO A 101 26.35 -15.52 5.40
CA PRO A 101 25.56 -15.35 6.62
C PRO A 101 24.71 -14.08 6.56
N SER A 102 23.52 -14.13 7.16
CA SER A 102 22.64 -12.98 7.33
C SER A 102 22.65 -12.56 8.79
N LEU A 103 23.50 -11.61 9.17
CA LEU A 103 23.66 -11.21 10.55
C LEU A 103 23.15 -9.78 10.77
N LEU A 104 22.38 -9.61 11.84
CA LEU A 104 21.93 -8.33 12.37
C LEU A 104 22.52 -8.16 13.77
N GLU A 105 23.43 -7.21 13.95
CA GLU A 105 23.83 -6.76 15.27
C GLU A 105 23.02 -5.54 15.69
N PHE A 106 22.54 -5.52 16.93
CA PHE A 106 21.73 -4.41 17.43
C PHE A 106 21.88 -4.18 18.93
N ASP A 107 21.50 -2.96 19.32
CA ASP A 107 21.50 -2.51 20.71
C ASP A 107 20.58 -1.29 20.86
N THR A 108 20.50 -0.79 22.07
CA THR A 108 19.78 0.42 22.45
C THR A 108 20.73 1.61 22.55
N VAL A 109 20.34 2.77 22.03
CA VAL A 109 21.07 4.02 22.27
C VAL A 109 20.64 4.60 23.61
N THR A 110 21.55 4.56 24.57
CA THR A 110 21.30 5.15 25.89
C THR A 110 21.66 6.62 25.95
N PRO A 111 21.04 7.44 26.84
CA PRO A 111 21.37 8.87 26.96
C PRO A 111 22.84 9.18 27.34
N ALA A 112 23.57 8.17 27.82
CA ALA A 112 24.99 8.30 28.18
C ALA A 112 25.94 8.15 26.98
N MET A 113 25.46 7.68 25.81
CA MET A 113 26.29 7.45 24.64
C MET A 113 26.50 8.74 23.87
N SER A 114 27.75 9.02 23.54
CA SER A 114 28.10 10.08 22.57
C SER A 114 27.82 9.62 21.12
N ALA A 115 27.79 10.55 20.18
CA ALA A 115 27.67 10.21 18.75
C ALA A 115 28.76 9.25 18.28
N SER A 116 29.98 9.36 18.83
CA SER A 116 31.07 8.42 18.54
C SER A 116 30.79 7.04 19.13
N ASP A 117 30.29 6.98 20.38
CA ASP A 117 29.97 5.71 21.04
C ASP A 117 28.91 4.92 20.28
N ILE A 118 27.90 5.62 19.74
CA ILE A 118 26.84 5.00 18.92
C ILE A 118 27.45 4.24 17.73
N GLN A 119 28.50 4.77 17.13
CA GLN A 119 29.13 4.19 15.94
C GLN A 119 30.14 3.08 16.25
N ILE A 120 30.90 3.20 17.35
CA ILE A 120 32.06 2.34 17.58
C ILE A 120 31.90 1.31 18.69
N MET A 121 30.96 1.51 19.65
CA MET A 121 30.78 0.54 20.73
C MET A 121 30.20 -0.77 20.19
N PRO A 122 30.69 -1.92 20.70
CA PRO A 122 30.10 -3.23 20.34
C PRO A 122 28.61 -3.26 20.56
N MET A 123 27.89 -4.00 19.72
CA MET A 123 26.47 -4.25 19.89
C MET A 123 26.23 -5.34 20.93
N ALA A 124 25.15 -5.24 21.69
CA ALA A 124 24.83 -6.18 22.76
C ALA A 124 24.29 -7.52 22.25
N VAL A 125 23.60 -7.49 21.12
CA VAL A 125 22.90 -8.67 20.58
C VAL A 125 23.23 -8.86 19.10
N GLN A 126 23.38 -10.13 18.70
CA GLN A 126 23.45 -10.56 17.32
C GLN A 126 22.31 -11.53 17.05
N ALA A 127 21.55 -11.28 15.99
CA ALA A 127 20.51 -12.15 15.49
C ALA A 127 20.90 -12.72 14.11
N GLU A 128 20.49 -13.95 13.86
CA GLU A 128 20.60 -14.59 12.55
C GLU A 128 19.31 -14.34 11.76
N GLY A 129 19.45 -13.97 10.51
CA GLY A 129 18.38 -13.79 9.56
C GLY A 129 18.31 -14.89 8.50
N SER A 130 17.66 -14.60 7.42
CA SER A 130 17.56 -15.46 6.24
C SER A 130 17.93 -14.68 4.98
N ALA A 131 18.29 -15.38 3.92
CA ALA A 131 18.51 -14.81 2.60
C ALA A 131 17.83 -15.64 1.52
N ASP A 132 17.31 -14.94 0.53
CA ASP A 132 16.78 -15.52 -0.70
C ASP A 132 17.45 -14.85 -1.91
N ALA A 133 17.60 -15.58 -3.01
CA ALA A 133 18.08 -15.02 -4.26
C ALA A 133 17.13 -13.88 -4.71
N THR A 134 17.72 -12.75 -5.07
CA THR A 134 16.95 -11.61 -5.59
C THR A 134 16.59 -11.87 -7.06
N PRO A 135 15.30 -11.84 -7.44
CA PRO A 135 14.90 -12.13 -8.80
C PRO A 135 15.60 -11.22 -9.82
N GLY A 136 16.10 -11.82 -10.90
CA GLY A 136 16.60 -11.11 -12.07
C GLY A 136 17.97 -10.40 -11.94
N VAL A 137 18.66 -10.55 -10.81
CA VAL A 137 20.02 -10.04 -10.56
C VAL A 137 20.87 -11.06 -9.80
N GLU A 138 22.21 -10.94 -9.89
CA GLU A 138 23.14 -11.72 -9.09
C GLU A 138 23.32 -11.10 -7.71
N ALA A 139 22.27 -11.19 -6.89
CA ALA A 139 22.22 -10.61 -5.57
C ALA A 139 21.34 -11.47 -4.65
N TYR A 140 21.46 -11.23 -3.36
CA TYR A 140 20.61 -11.83 -2.34
C TYR A 140 19.89 -10.77 -1.52
N THR A 141 18.63 -11.03 -1.21
CA THR A 141 17.84 -10.28 -0.25
C THR A 141 17.92 -10.94 1.11
N HIS A 142 18.49 -10.25 2.07
CA HIS A 142 18.62 -10.68 3.45
C HIS A 142 17.55 -10.05 4.32
N ARG A 143 17.09 -10.76 5.36
CA ARG A 143 16.06 -10.31 6.30
C ARG A 143 16.35 -10.79 7.70
N ALA A 144 16.18 -9.89 8.66
CA ALA A 144 16.16 -10.26 10.06
C ALA A 144 15.06 -9.48 10.79
N SER A 145 14.25 -10.20 11.57
CA SER A 145 13.21 -9.59 12.40
C SER A 145 13.54 -9.80 13.87
N VAL A 146 13.48 -8.74 14.65
CA VAL A 146 13.87 -8.73 16.06
C VAL A 146 12.88 -7.94 16.90
N GLU A 147 12.86 -8.24 18.21
CA GLU A 147 12.28 -7.37 19.22
C GLU A 147 13.38 -6.47 19.79
N VAL A 148 13.10 -5.16 19.87
CA VAL A 148 14.05 -4.18 20.44
C VAL A 148 14.23 -4.43 21.96
N LEU A 149 15.40 -4.13 22.48
CA LEU A 149 15.73 -4.38 23.91
C LEU A 149 14.94 -3.45 24.85
N ASP A 150 14.75 -2.20 24.43
CA ASP A 150 13.96 -1.20 25.17
C ASP A 150 13.14 -0.37 24.18
N PRO A 151 11.78 -0.54 24.15
CA PRO A 151 10.92 0.17 23.21
C PRO A 151 10.86 1.70 23.44
N SER A 152 11.36 2.20 24.55
CA SER A 152 11.37 3.64 24.87
C SER A 152 12.63 4.36 24.38
N LEU A 153 13.63 3.63 23.91
CA LEU A 153 14.92 4.16 23.48
C LEU A 153 15.20 3.88 21.99
N PRO A 154 16.06 4.68 21.35
CA PRO A 154 16.40 4.45 19.95
C PRO A 154 17.09 3.09 19.77
N PHE A 155 16.73 2.42 18.67
CA PHE A 155 17.29 1.16 18.20
C PHE A 155 18.45 1.46 17.27
N ARG A 156 19.67 1.06 17.63
CA ARG A 156 20.82 1.10 16.71
C ARG A 156 21.13 -0.27 16.17
N TYR A 157 21.55 -0.34 14.93
CA TYR A 157 21.83 -1.63 14.28
C TYR A 157 22.87 -1.50 13.17
N ARG A 158 23.46 -2.63 12.81
CA ARG A 158 24.20 -2.85 11.56
C ARG A 158 23.94 -4.26 11.05
N VAL A 159 24.13 -4.46 9.77
CA VAL A 159 23.93 -5.76 9.11
C VAL A 159 25.20 -6.20 8.40
N GLY A 160 25.40 -7.50 8.23
CA GLY A 160 26.58 -8.03 7.57
C GLY A 160 26.63 -9.55 7.56
N ASP A 161 27.84 -10.07 7.26
CA ASP A 161 28.14 -11.50 7.16
C ASP A 161 29.12 -11.98 8.24
N GLY A 162 29.56 -11.09 9.14
CA GLY A 162 30.58 -11.34 10.16
C GLY A 162 31.96 -10.82 9.79
N GLU A 163 32.25 -10.63 8.52
CA GLU A 163 33.51 -10.02 8.01
C GLU A 163 33.29 -8.60 7.49
N SER A 164 32.22 -8.41 6.71
CA SER A 164 31.81 -7.12 6.13
C SER A 164 30.51 -6.63 6.78
N TRP A 165 30.50 -5.39 7.23
CA TRP A 165 29.39 -4.78 7.93
C TRP A 165 28.96 -3.44 7.30
N SER A 166 27.67 -3.14 7.37
CA SER A 166 27.17 -1.81 7.05
C SER A 166 27.63 -0.79 8.09
N ASP A 167 27.47 0.51 7.77
CA ASP A 167 27.46 1.56 8.78
C ASP A 167 26.36 1.31 9.82
N VAL A 168 26.58 1.83 11.03
CA VAL A 168 25.56 1.79 12.10
C VAL A 168 24.44 2.78 11.76
N ARG A 169 23.20 2.29 11.84
CA ARG A 169 21.97 3.07 11.65
C ARG A 169 21.21 3.20 12.97
N VAL A 170 20.42 4.24 13.09
CA VAL A 170 19.62 4.51 14.29
C VAL A 170 18.17 4.80 13.91
N VAL A 171 17.26 4.01 14.47
CA VAL A 171 15.81 4.19 14.32
C VAL A 171 15.23 4.70 15.64
N GLN A 172 14.45 5.76 15.57
CA GLN A 172 13.82 6.34 16.74
C GLN A 172 12.73 5.41 17.30
N PRO A 173 12.45 5.46 18.62
CA PRO A 173 11.36 4.69 19.21
C PRO A 173 10.01 5.17 18.67
N THR A 174 9.03 4.27 18.64
CA THR A 174 7.66 4.67 18.32
C THR A 174 7.12 5.61 19.40
N PRO A 175 6.71 6.84 19.07
CA PRO A 175 6.22 7.80 20.04
C PRO A 175 4.97 7.30 20.77
N SER A 176 4.87 7.57 22.06
CA SER A 176 3.68 7.27 22.88
C SER A 176 2.64 8.40 22.91
N GLY A 177 2.99 9.58 22.38
CA GLY A 177 2.15 10.78 22.35
C GLY A 177 1.86 11.25 20.94
N ASN A 178 2.03 12.54 20.68
CA ASN A 178 1.93 13.11 19.35
C ASN A 178 3.05 12.58 18.46
N TRP A 179 2.73 12.35 17.20
CA TRP A 179 3.65 11.78 16.24
C TRP A 179 3.35 12.24 14.81
N ARG A 180 4.28 12.01 13.91
CA ARG A 180 4.18 12.44 12.51
C ARG A 180 4.45 11.29 11.55
N PHE A 181 3.64 11.19 10.50
CA PHE A 181 3.98 10.38 9.34
C PHE A 181 4.07 11.21 8.08
N THR A 182 4.86 10.71 7.14
CA THR A 182 5.05 11.29 5.80
C THR A 182 4.54 10.31 4.76
N LEU A 183 3.94 10.83 3.67
CA LEU A 183 3.38 10.06 2.58
C LEU A 183 3.83 10.60 1.24
N PHE A 184 4.25 9.74 0.35
CA PHE A 184 4.33 9.96 -1.10
C PHE A 184 4.08 8.65 -1.85
N GLY A 185 3.85 8.72 -3.16
CA GLY A 185 3.80 7.59 -4.10
C GLY A 185 4.36 8.00 -5.44
N ASP A 186 4.45 7.07 -6.40
CA ASP A 186 4.88 7.34 -7.78
C ASP A 186 6.26 8.01 -7.83
N HIS A 187 7.26 7.30 -7.26
CA HIS A 187 8.54 7.89 -6.94
C HIS A 187 9.58 7.77 -8.06
N GLY A 188 10.12 6.56 -8.30
CA GLY A 188 11.16 6.29 -9.29
C GLY A 188 12.54 6.83 -8.93
N ILE A 189 13.40 6.96 -9.96
CA ILE A 189 14.82 7.38 -9.84
C ILE A 189 15.10 8.72 -10.54
N THR A 190 14.10 9.56 -10.68
CA THR A 190 14.18 10.85 -11.39
C THR A 190 14.84 11.94 -10.55
N GLU A 191 15.18 13.07 -11.17
CA GLU A 191 15.63 14.26 -10.43
C GLU A 191 14.56 14.79 -9.47
N ARG A 192 13.25 14.63 -9.81
CA ARG A 192 12.14 14.98 -8.95
C ARG A 192 12.10 14.10 -7.71
N ALA A 193 12.30 12.79 -7.89
CA ALA A 193 12.42 11.85 -6.78
C ALA A 193 13.58 12.22 -5.84
N ALA A 194 14.74 12.59 -6.41
CA ALA A 194 15.87 13.05 -5.62
C ALA A 194 15.58 14.34 -4.83
N LEU A 195 14.76 15.26 -5.39
CA LEU A 195 14.30 16.44 -4.66
C LEU A 195 13.39 16.07 -3.50
N VAL A 196 12.40 15.19 -3.73
CA VAL A 196 11.49 14.71 -2.67
C VAL A 196 12.31 14.02 -1.58
N ASN A 197 13.25 13.14 -1.93
CA ASN A 197 14.13 12.48 -0.95
C ASN A 197 14.84 13.48 -0.05
N ARG A 198 15.43 14.55 -0.62
CA ARG A 198 16.11 15.60 0.18
C ARG A 198 15.15 16.33 1.11
N GLN A 199 13.94 16.64 0.66
CA GLN A 199 12.94 17.33 1.48
C GLN A 199 12.44 16.42 2.62
N VAL A 200 12.12 15.17 2.31
CA VAL A 200 11.67 14.20 3.31
C VAL A 200 12.78 13.87 4.31
N LEU A 201 14.05 13.79 3.85
CA LEU A 201 15.18 13.55 4.75
C LEU A 201 15.31 14.67 5.82
N ASN A 202 15.03 15.91 5.44
CA ASN A 202 15.06 17.07 6.33
C ASN A 202 13.74 17.28 7.12
N THR A 203 12.72 16.46 6.88
CA THR A 203 11.43 16.54 7.58
C THR A 203 11.42 15.54 8.74
N PRO A 204 11.22 15.97 9.99
CA PRO A 204 11.02 15.05 11.10
C PRO A 204 9.84 14.12 10.80
N THR A 205 10.07 12.82 10.89
CA THR A 205 9.10 11.78 10.51
C THR A 205 9.31 10.54 11.36
N ASP A 206 8.25 10.08 12.01
CA ASP A 206 8.27 8.87 12.84
C ASP A 206 7.92 7.61 12.03
N LEU A 207 7.08 7.77 11.01
CA LEU A 207 6.64 6.71 10.11
C LEU A 207 6.63 7.22 8.67
N LEU A 208 7.22 6.48 7.75
CA LEU A 208 7.18 6.77 6.32
C LEU A 208 6.23 5.81 5.61
N LEU A 209 5.33 6.34 4.81
CA LEU A 209 4.39 5.58 3.98
C LEU A 209 4.67 5.86 2.50
N ILE A 210 4.71 4.80 1.69
CA ILE A 210 4.87 4.94 0.24
C ILE A 210 3.69 4.25 -0.45
N ALA A 211 2.92 5.02 -1.20
CA ALA A 211 1.67 4.59 -1.82
C ALA A 211 1.87 3.95 -3.21
N GLY A 212 2.81 3.01 -3.32
CA GLY A 212 3.06 2.24 -4.53
C GLY A 212 3.82 2.98 -5.63
N ASP A 213 4.10 2.25 -6.70
CA ASP A 213 4.91 2.67 -7.84
C ASP A 213 6.26 3.23 -7.37
N LEU A 214 7.06 2.33 -6.74
CA LEU A 214 8.27 2.74 -6.04
C LEU A 214 9.41 3.02 -7.01
N SER A 215 9.87 2.00 -7.73
CA SER A 215 11.10 2.10 -8.52
C SER A 215 10.88 2.40 -10.01
N TYR A 216 9.73 2.00 -10.55
CA TYR A 216 9.48 1.96 -12.00
C TYR A 216 10.46 1.06 -12.78
N ALA A 217 10.92 0.00 -12.15
CA ALA A 217 11.83 -0.96 -12.77
C ALA A 217 11.20 -1.68 -13.96
N ASN A 218 9.92 -2.03 -13.90
CA ASN A 218 9.17 -2.68 -14.99
C ASN A 218 9.95 -3.86 -15.60
N GLY A 219 10.50 -4.73 -14.74
CA GLY A 219 11.33 -5.86 -15.14
C GLY A 219 12.83 -5.54 -15.31
N ASN A 220 13.25 -4.28 -15.32
CA ASN A 220 14.65 -3.89 -15.35
C ASN A 220 15.24 -3.82 -13.94
N GLN A 221 15.66 -4.95 -13.40
CA GLN A 221 16.06 -5.12 -12.00
C GLN A 221 17.14 -4.14 -11.50
N PRO A 222 18.17 -3.75 -12.26
CA PRO A 222 19.11 -2.72 -11.84
C PRO A 222 18.50 -1.35 -11.49
N VAL A 223 17.28 -1.07 -11.92
CA VAL A 223 16.56 0.15 -11.53
C VAL A 223 16.12 0.09 -10.06
N TRP A 224 15.77 -1.11 -9.57
CA TRP A 224 15.52 -1.31 -8.14
C TRP A 224 16.74 -0.99 -7.30
N ASP A 225 17.91 -1.43 -7.73
CA ASP A 225 19.14 -1.16 -7.00
C ASP A 225 19.43 0.34 -6.92
N GLN A 226 19.28 1.06 -8.04
CA GLN A 226 19.39 2.52 -8.07
C GLN A 226 18.36 3.21 -7.18
N TRP A 227 17.14 2.68 -7.15
CA TRP A 227 16.08 3.20 -6.28
C TRP A 227 16.46 3.04 -4.81
N PHE A 228 16.86 1.83 -4.39
CA PHE A 228 17.30 1.57 -3.02
C PHE A 228 18.49 2.43 -2.63
N ASP A 229 19.49 2.59 -3.51
CA ASP A 229 20.64 3.47 -3.26
C ASP A 229 20.18 4.93 -3.01
N SER A 230 19.14 5.37 -3.72
CA SER A 230 18.64 6.75 -3.59
C SER A 230 17.83 6.97 -2.30
N VAL A 231 17.14 5.94 -1.80
CA VAL A 231 16.23 6.04 -0.64
C VAL A 231 16.81 5.44 0.64
N GLU A 232 17.91 4.71 0.59
CA GLU A 232 18.54 4.11 1.78
C GLU A 232 18.71 5.10 2.94
N PRO A 233 19.17 6.36 2.71
CA PRO A 233 19.29 7.34 3.79
C PRO A 233 17.96 7.64 4.51
N LEU A 234 16.83 7.44 3.83
CA LEU A 234 15.47 7.56 4.41
C LEU A 234 15.06 6.28 5.12
N LEU A 235 15.15 5.15 4.41
CA LEU A 235 14.53 3.89 4.80
C LEU A 235 15.32 3.15 5.87
N SER A 236 16.62 3.40 5.98
CA SER A 236 17.49 2.73 6.97
C SER A 236 17.33 3.30 8.39
N GLU A 237 16.79 4.52 8.52
CA GLU A 237 16.66 5.19 9.83
C GLU A 237 15.21 5.51 10.20
N ARG A 238 14.24 5.13 9.36
CA ARG A 238 12.81 5.33 9.59
C ARG A 238 12.04 4.07 9.31
N VAL A 239 11.09 3.75 10.18
CA VAL A 239 10.12 2.70 9.89
C VAL A 239 9.34 3.09 8.64
N THR A 240 9.40 2.22 7.64
CA THR A 240 8.77 2.46 6.34
C THR A 240 7.81 1.33 5.99
N MET A 241 6.58 1.70 5.64
CA MET A 241 5.54 0.75 5.21
C MET A 241 5.06 1.13 3.80
N THR A 242 4.94 0.15 2.92
CA THR A 242 4.70 0.41 1.50
C THR A 242 3.51 -0.39 0.98
N ALA A 243 2.69 0.22 0.13
CA ALA A 243 1.77 -0.51 -0.73
C ALA A 243 2.43 -0.82 -2.08
N PRO A 244 2.09 -1.92 -2.75
CA PRO A 244 2.49 -2.13 -4.13
C PRO A 244 1.60 -1.35 -5.10
N GLY A 245 2.15 -0.94 -6.24
CA GLY A 245 1.43 -0.32 -7.35
C GLY A 245 1.40 -1.19 -8.61
N ASN A 246 0.91 -0.65 -9.71
CA ASN A 246 0.87 -1.39 -10.98
C ASN A 246 2.27 -1.59 -11.58
N HIS A 247 3.22 -0.71 -11.31
CA HIS A 247 4.60 -0.92 -11.75
C HIS A 247 5.31 -2.03 -10.97
N GLU A 248 4.89 -2.33 -9.76
CA GLU A 248 5.30 -3.54 -9.05
C GLU A 248 4.64 -4.80 -9.62
N GLU A 249 3.35 -4.72 -10.08
CA GLU A 249 2.69 -5.84 -10.76
C GLU A 249 3.36 -6.16 -12.11
N GLU A 250 3.72 -5.14 -12.89
CA GLU A 250 4.43 -5.27 -14.16
C GLU A 250 5.83 -5.90 -13.98
N ASP A 251 6.33 -5.93 -12.76
CA ASP A 251 7.63 -6.46 -12.40
C ASP A 251 7.52 -7.89 -11.84
N ASP A 252 7.49 -8.87 -12.74
CA ASP A 252 7.33 -10.30 -12.45
C ASP A 252 6.07 -10.63 -11.63
N GLY A 253 4.95 -9.95 -11.94
CA GLY A 253 3.68 -10.17 -11.22
C GLY A 253 3.77 -9.84 -9.73
N GLY A 254 4.62 -8.90 -9.35
CA GLY A 254 4.87 -8.46 -7.99
C GLY A 254 5.85 -9.33 -7.19
N ASN A 255 6.45 -10.37 -7.79
CA ASN A 255 7.38 -11.25 -7.08
C ASN A 255 8.63 -10.50 -6.64
N THR A 256 9.10 -9.54 -7.43
CA THR A 256 10.24 -8.69 -7.07
C THR A 256 9.94 -7.85 -5.83
N PHE A 257 8.78 -7.22 -5.78
CA PHE A 257 8.34 -6.47 -4.60
C PHE A 257 8.26 -7.38 -3.36
N LYS A 258 7.62 -8.56 -3.47
CA LYS A 258 7.51 -9.53 -2.37
C LYS A 258 8.87 -10.01 -1.87
N ASN A 259 9.84 -10.14 -2.76
CA ASN A 259 11.19 -10.52 -2.39
C ASN A 259 11.94 -9.38 -1.68
N ARG A 260 11.78 -8.13 -2.12
CA ARG A 260 12.58 -7.00 -1.65
C ARG A 260 12.07 -6.34 -0.37
N PHE A 261 10.84 -6.61 0.05
CA PHE A 261 10.26 -6.02 1.26
C PHE A 261 9.86 -7.08 2.29
N THR A 262 9.83 -6.67 3.54
CA THR A 262 9.37 -7.47 4.67
C THR A 262 8.28 -6.72 5.42
N HIS A 263 7.04 -7.23 5.38
CA HIS A 263 5.87 -6.64 6.02
C HIS A 263 5.13 -7.66 6.88
N PRO A 264 4.18 -7.26 7.74
CA PRO A 264 3.37 -8.19 8.50
C PRO A 264 2.57 -9.14 7.59
N GLY A 265 2.52 -10.41 7.94
CA GLY A 265 1.71 -11.40 7.24
C GLY A 265 2.09 -11.60 5.78
N ARG A 266 1.30 -11.05 4.86
CA ARG A 266 1.60 -11.01 3.42
C ARG A 266 2.31 -9.70 3.08
N ASN A 267 3.31 -9.75 2.22
CA ASN A 267 4.06 -8.54 1.85
C ASN A 267 3.28 -7.54 0.98
N THR A 268 2.16 -7.95 0.40
CA THR A 268 1.40 -7.17 -0.58
C THR A 268 0.17 -6.51 -0.01
N PHE A 269 -0.55 -7.20 0.88
CA PHE A 269 -1.66 -6.64 1.63
C PHE A 269 -1.60 -7.12 3.09
N TYR A 270 -1.73 -6.20 4.01
CA TYR A 270 -1.51 -6.43 5.43
C TYR A 270 -2.07 -5.27 6.25
N SER A 271 -2.13 -5.41 7.56
CA SER A 271 -2.44 -4.31 8.45
C SER A 271 -1.42 -4.18 9.56
N PHE A 272 -1.33 -2.99 10.12
CA PHE A 272 -0.52 -2.70 11.28
C PHE A 272 -1.10 -1.52 12.06
N ASP A 273 -0.77 -1.47 13.34
CA ASP A 273 -1.05 -0.29 14.15
C ASP A 273 0.22 0.53 14.35
N TYR A 274 0.09 1.84 14.30
CA TYR A 274 1.14 2.74 14.75
C TYR A 274 0.53 3.72 15.74
N ASN A 275 0.92 3.57 17.00
CA ASN A 275 0.27 4.24 18.12
C ASN A 275 -1.24 3.92 18.13
N ARG A 276 -2.11 4.93 18.05
CA ARG A 276 -3.57 4.78 18.06
C ARG A 276 -4.22 4.89 16.68
N VAL A 277 -3.43 4.71 15.63
CA VAL A 277 -3.90 4.68 14.23
C VAL A 277 -3.74 3.28 13.68
N HIS A 278 -4.82 2.74 13.14
CA HIS A 278 -4.83 1.49 12.39
C HIS A 278 -4.65 1.77 10.91
N PHE A 279 -3.71 1.08 10.28
CA PHE A 279 -3.47 1.13 8.85
C PHE A 279 -3.77 -0.22 8.21
N MET A 280 -4.70 -0.24 7.27
CA MET A 280 -4.90 -1.35 6.34
C MET A 280 -4.19 -1.03 5.03
N VAL A 281 -3.26 -1.87 4.63
CA VAL A 281 -2.56 -1.77 3.34
C VAL A 281 -3.20 -2.72 2.35
N SER A 282 -3.65 -2.19 1.21
CA SER A 282 -4.34 -2.92 0.15
C SER A 282 -3.56 -2.86 -1.16
N THR A 283 -3.65 -3.91 -1.97
CA THR A 283 -3.18 -3.86 -3.36
C THR A 283 -4.12 -3.05 -4.24
N ALA A 284 -5.35 -2.84 -3.82
CA ALA A 284 -6.43 -2.22 -4.61
C ALA A 284 -6.55 -2.82 -6.02
N GLY A 285 -6.20 -4.11 -6.16
CA GLY A 285 -6.23 -4.83 -7.41
C GLY A 285 -4.90 -4.88 -8.18
N ALA A 286 -3.86 -4.21 -7.70
CA ALA A 286 -2.50 -4.42 -8.18
C ALA A 286 -2.01 -5.77 -7.72
N LEU A 287 -1.40 -6.66 -8.24
CA LEU A 287 -0.94 -7.97 -7.75
C LEU A 287 -2.08 -8.98 -7.54
N ILE A 288 -3.03 -8.97 -8.44
CA ILE A 288 -4.16 -9.92 -8.47
C ILE A 288 -3.68 -11.38 -8.38
N ASN A 289 -2.47 -11.66 -8.84
CA ASN A 289 -1.87 -13.00 -8.84
C ASN A 289 -1.35 -13.46 -7.48
N ASP A 290 -1.23 -12.59 -6.47
CA ASP A 290 -0.79 -12.96 -5.11
C ASP A 290 -1.91 -13.51 -4.22
N GLY A 291 -3.07 -13.54 -4.72
CA GLY A 291 -4.29 -14.05 -4.11
C GLY A 291 -5.44 -13.77 -5.05
N THR A 292 -6.61 -14.27 -4.74
CA THR A 292 -7.79 -13.84 -5.48
C THR A 292 -8.27 -12.51 -4.92
N LEU A 293 -8.67 -11.56 -5.75
CA LEU A 293 -9.31 -10.31 -5.30
C LEU A 293 -10.41 -10.56 -4.25
N PRO A 294 -11.24 -11.62 -4.34
CA PRO A 294 -12.17 -11.97 -3.28
C PRO A 294 -11.52 -12.29 -1.92
N GLU A 295 -10.34 -12.91 -1.90
CA GLU A 295 -9.62 -13.21 -0.66
C GLU A 295 -9.07 -11.93 -0.02
N GLU A 296 -8.52 -11.04 -0.81
CA GLU A 296 -8.06 -9.74 -0.33
C GLU A 296 -9.21 -8.90 0.24
N LEU A 297 -10.30 -8.74 -0.50
CA LEU A 297 -11.49 -8.02 -0.03
C LEU A 297 -12.06 -8.61 1.26
N LEU A 298 -12.02 -9.93 1.40
CA LEU A 298 -12.43 -10.59 2.62
C LEU A 298 -11.51 -10.26 3.80
N THR A 299 -10.20 -10.22 3.55
CA THR A 299 -9.21 -9.81 4.55
C THR A 299 -9.42 -8.36 4.96
N ILE A 300 -9.58 -7.45 4.00
CA ILE A 300 -9.86 -6.04 4.24
C ILE A 300 -11.15 -5.86 5.06
N GLU A 301 -12.24 -6.55 4.69
CA GLU A 301 -13.50 -6.45 5.41
C GLU A 301 -13.38 -6.95 6.85
N THR A 302 -12.65 -8.06 7.08
CA THR A 302 -12.41 -8.60 8.41
C THR A 302 -11.61 -7.66 9.28
N ASP A 303 -10.52 -7.19 8.73
CA ASP A 303 -9.58 -6.31 9.40
C ASP A 303 -10.24 -4.99 9.80
N LEU A 304 -10.91 -4.33 8.86
CA LEU A 304 -11.62 -3.09 9.12
C LEU A 304 -12.80 -3.26 10.10
N ALA A 305 -13.47 -4.41 10.09
CA ALA A 305 -14.51 -4.72 11.10
C ALA A 305 -13.91 -4.82 12.50
N LEU A 306 -12.75 -5.47 12.65
CA LEU A 306 -12.02 -5.54 13.91
C LEU A 306 -11.50 -4.16 14.34
N ALA A 307 -10.93 -3.39 13.42
CA ALA A 307 -10.49 -2.02 13.69
C ALA A 307 -11.65 -1.12 14.15
N ALA A 308 -12.81 -1.20 13.50
CA ALA A 308 -14.00 -0.48 13.91
C ALA A 308 -14.47 -0.86 15.32
N ALA A 309 -14.40 -2.15 15.68
CA ALA A 309 -14.72 -2.62 17.03
C ALA A 309 -13.73 -2.11 18.08
N ARG A 310 -12.43 -2.12 17.76
CA ARG A 310 -11.37 -1.58 18.61
C ARG A 310 -11.50 -0.06 18.82
N ARG A 311 -11.86 0.67 17.75
CA ARG A 311 -12.18 2.10 17.88
C ARG A 311 -13.40 2.31 18.80
N ALA A 312 -14.41 1.44 18.71
CA ALA A 312 -15.55 1.45 19.62
C ALA A 312 -15.16 1.23 21.08
N ALA A 313 -14.17 0.40 21.32
CA ALA A 313 -13.61 0.15 22.64
C ALA A 313 -12.67 1.28 23.12
N GLY A 314 -12.35 2.26 22.28
CA GLY A 314 -11.42 3.35 22.59
C GLY A 314 -9.95 2.94 22.56
N GLU A 315 -9.62 1.83 21.89
CA GLU A 315 -8.24 1.33 21.75
C GLU A 315 -7.48 2.07 20.67
N ILE A 316 -8.15 2.42 19.58
CA ILE A 316 -7.62 3.23 18.47
C ILE A 316 -8.49 4.45 18.22
N ASP A 317 -7.96 5.45 17.53
CA ASP A 317 -8.67 6.67 17.18
C ASP A 317 -9.01 6.77 15.70
N PHE A 318 -8.05 6.42 14.83
CA PHE A 318 -8.19 6.52 13.38
C PHE A 318 -8.08 5.16 12.69
N ILE A 319 -8.76 5.05 11.55
CA ILE A 319 -8.64 3.94 10.61
C ILE A 319 -8.26 4.53 9.26
N CYS A 320 -7.08 4.18 8.76
CA CYS A 320 -6.54 4.62 7.48
C CYS A 320 -6.39 3.42 6.54
N VAL A 321 -6.57 3.65 5.24
CA VAL A 321 -6.24 2.68 4.20
C VAL A 321 -5.11 3.27 3.36
N LEU A 322 -4.05 2.50 3.15
CA LEU A 322 -2.95 2.81 2.26
C LEU A 322 -3.05 1.88 1.05
N GLN A 323 -3.16 2.45 -0.12
CA GLN A 323 -3.24 1.71 -1.38
C GLN A 323 -2.62 2.53 -2.51
N HIS A 324 -2.38 1.91 -3.65
CA HIS A 324 -1.84 2.64 -4.78
C HIS A 324 -2.94 3.29 -5.61
N PHE A 325 -3.91 2.51 -6.10
CA PHE A 325 -4.95 3.02 -6.98
C PHE A 325 -5.91 3.98 -6.30
N THR A 326 -6.32 5.01 -7.05
CA THR A 326 -7.35 5.96 -6.64
C THR A 326 -8.75 5.38 -6.85
N ILE A 327 -9.68 5.68 -5.93
CA ILE A 327 -11.10 5.35 -6.11
C ILE A 327 -11.74 6.39 -7.02
N TRP A 328 -11.45 7.67 -6.78
CA TRP A 328 -11.96 8.83 -7.52
C TRP A 328 -10.81 9.73 -7.96
N THR A 329 -10.92 10.33 -9.14
CA THR A 329 -9.88 11.23 -9.68
C THR A 329 -10.47 12.28 -10.63
N ASP A 330 -9.79 13.43 -10.70
CA ASP A 330 -9.98 14.47 -11.71
C ASP A 330 -8.77 14.58 -12.65
N GLN A 331 -7.83 13.62 -12.63
CA GLN A 331 -6.70 13.67 -13.54
C GLN A 331 -7.17 13.57 -14.99
N GLU A 332 -6.65 14.47 -15.84
CA GLU A 332 -6.96 14.50 -17.28
C GLU A 332 -6.70 13.14 -17.95
N GLY A 333 -7.66 12.72 -18.76
CA GLY A 333 -7.59 11.46 -19.51
C GLY A 333 -7.85 10.20 -18.68
N ARG A 334 -8.27 10.32 -17.42
CA ARG A 334 -8.73 9.23 -16.58
C ARG A 334 -10.24 9.16 -16.51
N ALA A 335 -10.77 7.96 -16.28
CA ALA A 335 -12.16 7.85 -15.85
C ALA A 335 -12.31 8.48 -14.45
N PRO A 336 -13.40 9.21 -14.16
CA PRO A 336 -13.56 9.95 -12.91
C PRO A 336 -13.67 9.06 -11.67
N ALA A 337 -13.81 7.76 -11.86
CA ALA A 337 -13.83 6.74 -10.81
C ALA A 337 -13.24 5.45 -11.32
N ASN A 338 -12.65 4.65 -10.41
CA ASN A 338 -12.35 3.25 -10.65
C ASN A 338 -13.61 2.41 -10.34
N PRO A 339 -14.33 1.91 -11.35
CA PRO A 339 -15.62 1.26 -11.13
C PRO A 339 -15.55 0.04 -10.20
N SER A 340 -14.43 -0.66 -10.23
CA SER A 340 -14.24 -1.85 -9.41
C SER A 340 -13.99 -1.51 -7.95
N LEU A 341 -13.18 -0.50 -7.67
CA LEU A 341 -12.96 -0.02 -6.31
C LEU A 341 -14.25 0.57 -5.70
N VAL A 342 -15.00 1.34 -6.48
CA VAL A 342 -16.31 1.85 -6.05
C VAL A 342 -17.27 0.71 -5.73
N LEU A 343 -17.32 -0.30 -6.60
CA LEU A 343 -18.28 -1.40 -6.46
C LEU A 343 -17.90 -2.37 -5.33
N LEU A 344 -16.62 -2.71 -5.21
CA LEU A 344 -16.15 -3.81 -4.37
C LEU A 344 -15.60 -3.33 -3.03
N GLU A 345 -14.93 -2.21 -2.99
CA GLU A 345 -14.17 -1.75 -1.83
C GLU A 345 -14.83 -0.60 -1.09
N GLU A 346 -15.28 0.44 -1.78
CA GLU A 346 -15.76 1.68 -1.14
C GLU A 346 -16.90 1.44 -0.14
N ASN A 347 -17.77 0.47 -0.43
CA ASN A 347 -18.84 0.10 0.51
C ASN A 347 -18.29 -0.46 1.84
N ILE A 348 -17.15 -1.17 1.80
CA ILE A 348 -16.47 -1.68 2.99
C ILE A 348 -15.87 -0.51 3.77
N LEU A 349 -15.16 0.39 3.09
CA LEU A 349 -14.52 1.55 3.69
C LEU A 349 -15.53 2.45 4.42
N VAL A 350 -16.65 2.76 3.77
CA VAL A 350 -17.71 3.59 4.35
C VAL A 350 -18.39 2.88 5.52
N ARG A 351 -18.67 1.57 5.39
CA ARG A 351 -19.34 0.77 6.42
C ARG A 351 -18.56 0.75 7.73
N TYR A 352 -17.25 0.56 7.67
CA TYR A 352 -16.39 0.47 8.85
C TYR A 352 -15.78 1.80 9.26
N GLY A 353 -16.19 2.88 8.60
CA GLY A 353 -15.88 4.23 9.00
C GLY A 353 -14.41 4.60 8.81
N VAL A 354 -13.77 4.15 7.73
CA VAL A 354 -12.44 4.59 7.34
C VAL A 354 -12.39 6.12 7.32
N ASP A 355 -11.38 6.71 7.96
CA ASP A 355 -11.22 8.15 8.04
C ASP A 355 -10.52 8.71 6.80
N VAL A 356 -9.44 8.02 6.36
CA VAL A 356 -8.59 8.47 5.26
C VAL A 356 -8.22 7.30 4.36
N VAL A 357 -8.29 7.51 3.05
CA VAL A 357 -7.66 6.67 2.03
C VAL A 357 -6.47 7.42 1.47
N LEU A 358 -5.27 6.86 1.66
CA LEU A 358 -3.99 7.39 1.21
C LEU A 358 -3.60 6.66 -0.07
N CYS A 359 -3.43 7.37 -1.18
CA CYS A 359 -3.15 6.75 -2.47
C CYS A 359 -2.16 7.54 -3.34
N GLY A 360 -1.68 6.88 -4.40
CA GLY A 360 -0.83 7.41 -5.47
C GLY A 360 -1.50 7.31 -6.83
N HIS A 361 -0.81 6.66 -7.80
CA HIS A 361 -1.27 6.28 -9.14
C HIS A 361 -1.48 7.43 -10.12
N ASP A 362 -2.21 8.43 -9.73
CA ASP A 362 -2.41 9.62 -10.54
C ASP A 362 -1.39 10.67 -10.14
N HIS A 363 -0.58 11.11 -11.10
CA HIS A 363 0.60 11.95 -10.87
C HIS A 363 0.22 13.41 -10.63
N VAL A 364 -0.70 13.62 -9.71
CA VAL A 364 -1.18 14.92 -9.22
C VAL A 364 -1.39 14.84 -7.70
N TYR A 365 -1.49 16.00 -7.06
CA TYR A 365 -2.00 16.05 -5.71
C TYR A 365 -3.48 16.41 -5.73
N GLN A 366 -4.31 15.57 -5.12
CA GLN A 366 -5.72 15.86 -4.95
C GLN A 366 -6.22 15.40 -3.59
N ARG A 367 -6.93 16.25 -2.89
CA ARG A 367 -7.62 15.90 -1.65
C ARG A 367 -9.12 16.11 -1.79
N SER A 368 -9.90 15.13 -1.36
CA SER A 368 -11.34 15.25 -1.29
C SER A 368 -11.81 15.95 -0.01
N VAL A 369 -13.04 16.46 -0.03
CA VAL A 369 -13.82 16.58 1.21
C VAL A 369 -14.18 15.17 1.71
N PRO A 370 -14.65 14.98 2.96
CA PRO A 370 -15.26 13.72 3.34
C PRO A 370 -16.36 13.34 2.34
N MET A 371 -16.24 12.15 1.74
CA MET A 371 -17.13 11.69 0.66
C MET A 371 -17.45 10.21 0.76
N ALA A 372 -18.55 9.84 0.12
CA ALA A 372 -18.90 8.44 -0.14
C ALA A 372 -19.59 8.37 -1.51
N PHE A 373 -19.17 7.42 -2.34
CA PHE A 373 -19.69 7.19 -3.69
C PHE A 373 -19.67 8.45 -4.58
N GLY A 374 -18.54 9.20 -4.54
CA GLY A 374 -18.32 10.41 -5.32
C GLY A 374 -19.19 11.60 -4.90
N ILE A 375 -19.83 11.54 -3.74
CA ILE A 375 -20.69 12.59 -3.22
C ILE A 375 -20.18 13.07 -1.86
N PRO A 376 -20.06 14.41 -1.62
CA PRO A 376 -19.72 14.93 -0.30
C PRO A 376 -20.62 14.33 0.78
N ASN A 377 -20.02 13.72 1.78
CA ASN A 377 -20.70 13.03 2.88
C ASN A 377 -19.89 13.14 4.17
N PRO A 378 -20.40 13.78 5.23
CA PRO A 378 -19.67 13.95 6.50
C PRO A 378 -19.27 12.63 7.17
N LEU A 379 -19.95 11.52 6.87
CA LEU A 379 -19.63 10.18 7.37
C LEU A 379 -18.69 9.39 6.44
N GLY A 380 -18.38 9.95 5.27
CA GLY A 380 -17.47 9.36 4.30
C GLY A 380 -16.00 9.54 4.68
N TYR A 381 -15.11 9.02 3.88
CA TYR A 381 -13.66 9.13 4.05
C TYR A 381 -13.10 10.34 3.29
N VAL A 382 -11.92 10.80 3.68
CA VAL A 382 -11.11 11.74 2.88
C VAL A 382 -10.17 10.91 2.03
N GLN A 383 -10.18 11.08 0.72
CA GLN A 383 -9.18 10.51 -0.16
C GLN A 383 -8.04 11.52 -0.35
N MET A 384 -6.82 11.09 -0.11
CA MET A 384 -5.59 11.84 -0.32
C MET A 384 -4.76 11.15 -1.41
N MET A 385 -4.72 11.76 -2.56
CA MET A 385 -3.91 11.32 -3.69
C MET A 385 -2.58 12.09 -3.67
N VAL A 386 -1.47 11.40 -3.51
CA VAL A 386 -0.12 11.95 -3.41
C VAL A 386 0.81 11.22 -4.39
N GLY A 387 0.39 11.11 -5.65
CA GLY A 387 1.14 10.49 -6.74
C GLY A 387 2.23 11.43 -7.31
N THR A 388 2.83 12.22 -6.46
CA THR A 388 3.72 13.33 -6.85
C THR A 388 5.15 13.15 -6.36
N GLY A 389 5.52 11.92 -5.95
CA GLY A 389 6.81 11.58 -5.34
C GLY A 389 8.03 11.73 -6.27
N GLY A 390 7.81 11.75 -7.58
CA GLY A 390 8.97 11.88 -8.47
C GLY A 390 8.72 11.66 -9.95
N GLN A 391 7.60 11.05 -10.31
CA GLN A 391 7.29 10.76 -11.70
C GLN A 391 6.75 11.97 -12.49
N SER A 392 6.41 11.73 -13.77
CA SER A 392 5.91 12.75 -14.68
C SER A 392 4.67 13.43 -14.11
N VAL A 393 4.64 14.73 -14.11
CA VAL A 393 3.50 15.52 -13.66
C VAL A 393 2.35 15.44 -14.68
N ARG A 394 1.11 15.35 -14.22
CA ARG A 394 -0.10 15.28 -15.04
C ARG A 394 -0.97 16.53 -14.82
N LEU A 395 -2.01 16.66 -15.63
CA LEU A 395 -2.99 17.76 -15.57
C LEU A 395 -4.30 17.26 -14.98
N PHE A 396 -5.17 18.19 -14.63
CA PHE A 396 -6.55 17.93 -14.24
C PHE A 396 -7.52 18.18 -15.39
N GLU A 397 -8.66 17.51 -15.36
CA GLU A 397 -9.79 17.85 -16.21
C GLU A 397 -10.23 19.30 -15.93
N PRO A 398 -10.78 20.02 -16.93
CA PRO A 398 -11.19 21.41 -16.74
C PRO A 398 -12.31 21.61 -15.72
N THR A 399 -13.06 20.55 -15.40
CA THR A 399 -14.20 20.61 -14.49
C THR A 399 -13.83 20.01 -13.14
N ILE A 400 -13.80 20.83 -12.10
CA ILE A 400 -13.57 20.39 -10.73
C ILE A 400 -14.83 19.69 -10.21
N GLN A 401 -14.66 18.48 -9.70
CA GLN A 401 -15.76 17.71 -9.11
C GLN A 401 -16.17 18.28 -7.74
N SER A 402 -17.43 18.09 -7.38
CA SER A 402 -17.99 18.63 -6.14
C SER A 402 -17.36 18.07 -4.85
N TRP A 403 -16.72 16.91 -4.95
CA TRP A 403 -16.00 16.28 -3.84
C TRP A 403 -14.53 16.72 -3.74
N SER A 404 -13.97 17.35 -4.79
CA SER A 404 -12.57 17.83 -4.79
C SER A 404 -12.44 19.07 -3.92
N ALA A 405 -11.61 19.00 -2.89
CA ALA A 405 -11.36 20.10 -1.96
C ALA A 405 -10.11 20.89 -2.32
N LYS A 406 -9.09 20.22 -2.87
CA LYS A 406 -7.82 20.81 -3.26
C LYS A 406 -7.19 20.01 -4.38
N GLU A 407 -6.66 20.73 -5.34
CA GLU A 407 -5.91 20.23 -6.47
C GLU A 407 -4.58 20.95 -6.59
N PHE A 408 -3.52 20.23 -6.99
CA PHE A 408 -2.23 20.83 -7.29
C PHE A 408 -1.46 20.00 -8.32
N ILE A 409 -0.86 20.69 -9.26
CA ILE A 409 0.00 20.13 -10.29
C ILE A 409 1.44 20.42 -9.89
N GLY A 410 2.24 19.38 -9.65
CA GLY A 410 3.63 19.56 -9.25
C GLY A 410 4.23 18.30 -8.62
N THR A 411 5.35 18.47 -7.97
CA THR A 411 6.10 17.42 -7.25
C THR A 411 6.03 17.70 -5.76
N GLY A 412 5.86 16.67 -4.94
CA GLY A 412 5.77 16.88 -3.49
C GLY A 412 5.43 15.63 -2.69
N TYR A 413 5.14 15.87 -1.43
CA TYR A 413 4.81 14.86 -0.42
C TYR A 413 3.85 15.45 0.61
N ALA A 414 3.20 14.59 1.35
CA ALA A 414 2.31 15.00 2.44
C ALA A 414 2.90 14.65 3.81
N ILE A 415 2.63 15.47 4.82
CA ILE A 415 2.90 15.18 6.23
C ILE A 415 1.61 15.22 7.04
N PHE A 416 1.55 14.41 8.08
CA PHE A 416 0.42 14.32 8.97
C PHE A 416 0.88 14.33 10.42
N ASP A 417 0.45 15.33 11.17
CA ASP A 417 0.63 15.39 12.61
C ASP A 417 -0.59 14.78 13.31
N VAL A 418 -0.37 13.73 14.08
CA VAL A 418 -1.43 13.05 14.83
C VAL A 418 -1.34 13.47 16.30
N GLU A 419 -2.38 14.15 16.77
CA GLU A 419 -2.51 14.67 18.14
C GLU A 419 -3.82 14.17 18.75
N GLY A 420 -3.76 13.04 19.45
CA GLY A 420 -4.95 12.38 19.98
C GLY A 420 -5.97 12.07 18.88
N ARG A 421 -7.16 12.63 18.94
CA ARG A 421 -8.24 12.42 17.98
C ARG A 421 -8.26 13.43 16.81
N THR A 422 -7.17 14.18 16.63
CA THR A 422 -7.00 15.15 15.54
C THR A 422 -5.80 14.76 14.68
N MET A 423 -5.99 14.72 13.38
CA MET A 423 -4.94 14.53 12.39
C MET A 423 -4.85 15.79 11.54
N ARG A 424 -3.72 16.51 11.60
CA ARG A 424 -3.45 17.70 10.79
C ARG A 424 -2.54 17.31 9.65
N GLY A 425 -3.04 17.50 8.43
CA GLY A 425 -2.29 17.23 7.22
C GLY A 425 -1.79 18.51 6.55
N GLN A 426 -0.63 18.41 5.92
CA GLN A 426 -0.11 19.40 4.99
C GLN A 426 0.41 18.69 3.76
N TYR A 427 0.17 19.29 2.60
CA TYR A 427 0.88 18.90 1.38
C TYR A 427 1.95 19.94 1.09
N ILE A 428 3.19 19.49 0.92
CA ILE A 428 4.38 20.29 0.65
C ILE A 428 4.81 19.97 -0.77
N GLY A 429 4.76 20.96 -1.63
CA GLY A 429 5.01 20.77 -3.06
C GLY A 429 5.69 21.93 -3.73
N THR A 430 6.29 21.63 -4.89
CA THR A 430 6.85 22.61 -5.81
C THR A 430 6.15 22.53 -7.14
N ALA A 431 5.76 23.70 -7.67
CA ALA A 431 5.15 23.81 -8.98
C ALA A 431 6.16 23.49 -10.09
N PRO A 432 5.71 22.94 -11.22
CA PRO A 432 6.57 22.79 -12.38
C PRO A 432 6.94 24.17 -12.92
N THR A 433 8.16 24.30 -13.48
CA THR A 433 8.57 25.51 -14.18
C THR A 433 8.02 25.49 -15.61
N GLY A 434 7.10 26.41 -15.91
CA GLY A 434 6.51 26.57 -17.23
C GLY A 434 5.07 26.08 -17.34
N LEU A 435 4.39 26.55 -18.39
CA LEU A 435 3.04 26.13 -18.78
C LEU A 435 3.08 25.42 -20.13
N GLY A 436 2.18 24.50 -20.36
CA GLY A 436 2.10 23.72 -21.59
C GLY A 436 2.93 22.43 -21.52
N ASP A 437 3.53 22.01 -22.63
CA ASP A 437 4.29 20.77 -22.72
C ASP A 437 5.49 20.71 -21.74
N ASP A 438 5.97 21.86 -21.28
CA ASP A 438 7.04 21.99 -20.27
C ASP A 438 6.58 21.75 -18.83
N VAL A 439 5.30 21.63 -18.55
CA VAL A 439 4.76 21.30 -17.21
C VAL A 439 5.37 20.00 -16.65
N ARG A 440 5.91 19.18 -17.51
CA ARG A 440 6.56 17.90 -17.18
C ARG A 440 8.05 18.02 -16.90
N GLN A 441 8.66 19.21 -17.11
CA GLN A 441 10.10 19.38 -17.04
C GLN A 441 10.53 20.31 -15.90
N ASN A 442 11.73 20.07 -15.39
CA ASN A 442 12.48 20.87 -14.43
C ASN A 442 11.76 21.21 -13.12
N PRO A 443 11.88 20.33 -12.11
CA PRO A 443 11.47 20.67 -10.76
C PRO A 443 12.34 21.81 -10.22
N THR A 444 11.73 22.72 -9.46
CA THR A 444 12.47 23.66 -8.62
C THR A 444 12.62 23.10 -7.21
N ASP A 445 13.61 23.59 -6.46
CA ASP A 445 13.80 23.25 -5.05
C ASP A 445 12.98 24.19 -4.11
N ASP A 446 11.99 24.89 -4.66
CA ASP A 446 11.13 25.82 -3.92
C ASP A 446 9.86 25.12 -3.44
N PHE A 447 10.01 24.28 -2.43
CA PHE A 447 8.89 23.56 -1.81
C PHE A 447 8.16 24.46 -0.83
N GLN A 448 6.85 24.50 -0.95
CA GLN A 448 5.96 25.31 -0.11
C GLN A 448 4.78 24.50 0.40
N VAL A 449 4.19 24.91 1.51
CA VAL A 449 2.91 24.38 1.96
C VAL A 449 1.82 24.83 1.00
N VAL A 450 1.30 23.89 0.22
CA VAL A 450 0.26 24.12 -0.80
C VAL A 450 -1.14 23.91 -0.24
N ASP A 451 -1.29 22.96 0.68
CA ASP A 451 -2.54 22.65 1.34
C ASP A 451 -2.30 22.41 2.84
N SER A 452 -3.29 22.77 3.65
CA SER A 452 -3.35 22.49 5.07
C SER A 452 -4.79 22.16 5.45
N PHE A 453 -4.99 21.08 6.21
CA PHE A 453 -6.32 20.59 6.56
C PHE A 453 -6.27 19.86 7.91
N GLU A 454 -7.46 19.60 8.43
CA GLU A 454 -7.63 18.85 9.68
C GLU A 454 -8.70 17.76 9.48
N ILE A 455 -8.43 16.59 10.02
CA ILE A 455 -9.37 15.47 10.06
C ILE A 455 -9.59 15.11 11.52
N GLN A 456 -10.85 15.13 11.94
CA GLN A 456 -11.25 14.65 13.26
C GLN A 456 -11.60 13.17 13.19
N ALA A 457 -11.10 12.39 14.14
CA ALA A 457 -11.50 10.99 14.26
C ALA A 457 -13.01 10.88 14.41
N LYS A 458 -13.61 9.98 13.65
CA LYS A 458 -15.06 9.81 13.65
C LYS A 458 -15.59 9.40 15.01
N ASP A 459 -16.70 10.02 15.41
CA ASP A 459 -17.38 9.66 16.65
C ASP A 459 -18.16 8.37 16.46
N MET A 460 -17.95 7.42 17.36
CA MET A 460 -18.61 6.11 17.35
C MET A 460 -20.13 6.19 17.37
N ILE A 461 -20.69 7.24 17.99
CA ILE A 461 -22.13 7.45 18.11
C ILE A 461 -22.76 7.91 16.78
N ALA A 462 -21.99 8.57 15.92
CA ALA A 462 -22.47 9.07 14.63
C ALA A 462 -22.57 7.96 13.57
N CYS A 463 -21.78 6.90 13.70
CA CYS A 463 -21.80 5.77 12.77
C CYS A 463 -22.63 4.60 13.32
N ARG A 464 -23.95 4.64 13.16
CA ARG A 464 -24.81 3.50 13.54
C ARG A 464 -24.48 2.19 12.81
N ALA A 465 -23.81 2.27 11.68
CA ALA A 465 -23.28 1.11 10.94
C ALA A 465 -21.95 0.61 11.53
N CYS A 466 -21.16 1.51 12.18
CA CYS A 466 -19.93 1.17 12.87
C CYS A 466 -20.17 0.70 14.31
N ALA A 467 -21.35 0.89 14.87
CA ALA A 467 -21.73 0.44 16.19
C ALA A 467 -22.11 -1.03 16.18
N LEU A 468 -21.15 -1.91 15.90
CA LEU A 468 -21.27 -3.27 16.41
C LEU A 468 -21.03 -3.17 17.93
N PRO A 469 -21.93 -3.74 18.75
CA PRO A 469 -21.70 -3.77 20.19
C PRO A 469 -20.36 -4.45 20.48
N PRO A 470 -19.63 -4.04 21.52
CA PRO A 470 -18.39 -4.68 21.92
C PRO A 470 -18.71 -6.12 22.34
N ARG A 471 -18.61 -7.02 21.42
CA ARG A 471 -18.66 -8.46 21.67
C ARG A 471 -17.31 -9.00 21.28
N ASN A 472 -16.76 -9.79 22.17
CA ASN A 472 -15.42 -10.33 22.14
C ASN A 472 -14.99 -10.71 20.71
N ALA A 473 -13.71 -10.57 20.38
CA ALA A 473 -13.17 -10.80 19.04
C ALA A 473 -13.54 -12.20 18.50
N GLU A 474 -13.71 -13.21 19.37
CA GLU A 474 -14.17 -14.55 18.99
C GLU A 474 -15.64 -14.57 18.50
N ALA A 475 -16.52 -13.75 19.10
CA ALA A 475 -17.90 -13.65 18.62
C ALA A 475 -18.01 -12.85 17.32
N LEU A 476 -17.10 -11.89 17.08
CA LEU A 476 -16.96 -11.19 15.80
C LEU A 476 -16.42 -12.12 14.72
N LEU A 477 -15.40 -12.93 15.03
CA LEU A 477 -14.84 -13.94 14.13
C LEU A 477 -15.88 -15.04 13.81
N ALA A 478 -16.63 -15.51 14.80
CA ALA A 478 -17.69 -16.52 14.59
C ALA A 478 -18.87 -15.98 13.77
N ASN A 479 -19.29 -14.72 13.99
CA ASN A 479 -20.28 -14.05 13.15
C ASN A 479 -19.73 -13.74 11.76
N TYR A 480 -18.44 -13.47 11.68
CA TYR A 480 -17.75 -13.21 10.44
C TYR A 480 -17.67 -14.46 9.57
N ASP A 481 -17.34 -15.63 10.11
CA ASP A 481 -17.31 -16.89 9.36
C ASP A 481 -18.67 -17.20 8.73
N ALA A 482 -19.77 -16.91 9.44
CA ALA A 482 -21.11 -17.06 8.92
C ALA A 482 -21.43 -16.00 7.83
N THR A 483 -21.04 -14.74 8.05
CA THR A 483 -21.28 -13.62 7.12
C THR A 483 -20.35 -13.71 5.90
N ALA A 484 -19.12 -14.15 6.10
CA ALA A 484 -18.12 -14.34 5.06
C ALA A 484 -18.52 -15.46 4.07
N ALA A 485 -19.15 -16.52 4.56
CA ALA A 485 -19.70 -17.55 3.68
C ALA A 485 -20.82 -16.97 2.79
N HIS A 486 -21.66 -16.11 3.33
CA HIS A 486 -22.73 -15.44 2.58
C HIS A 486 -22.19 -14.38 1.61
N THR A 487 -21.19 -13.62 2.03
CA THR A 487 -20.53 -12.59 1.17
C THR A 487 -19.73 -13.25 0.06
N ARG A 488 -19.01 -14.35 0.33
CA ARG A 488 -18.35 -15.17 -0.71
C ARG A 488 -19.37 -15.68 -1.76
N GLN A 489 -20.51 -16.15 -1.33
CA GLN A 489 -21.56 -16.63 -2.22
C GLN A 489 -22.17 -15.49 -3.06
N ARG A 490 -22.38 -14.30 -2.46
CA ARG A 490 -22.91 -13.10 -3.12
C ARG A 490 -21.92 -12.53 -4.12
N ASN A 491 -20.63 -12.46 -3.77
CA ASN A 491 -19.58 -11.95 -4.66
C ASN A 491 -19.30 -12.92 -5.82
N ALA A 492 -19.31 -14.24 -5.56
CA ALA A 492 -19.22 -15.23 -6.62
C ALA A 492 -20.42 -15.14 -7.59
N HIS A 493 -21.61 -14.81 -7.07
CA HIS A 493 -22.80 -14.61 -7.90
C HIS A 493 -22.71 -13.32 -8.72
N ALA A 494 -22.22 -12.22 -8.14
CA ALA A 494 -22.02 -10.96 -8.85
C ALA A 494 -20.96 -11.09 -9.96
N LEU A 495 -19.85 -11.76 -9.69
CA LEU A 495 -18.81 -12.03 -10.69
C LEU A 495 -19.29 -12.95 -11.83
N ALA A 496 -20.20 -13.89 -11.53
CA ALA A 496 -20.78 -14.76 -12.56
C ALA A 496 -21.82 -14.04 -13.46
N HIS A 497 -22.31 -12.88 -13.08
CA HIS A 497 -23.28 -12.08 -13.84
C HIS A 497 -22.62 -10.91 -14.58
N CYS A 498 -21.36 -10.59 -14.27
CA CYS A 498 -20.55 -9.61 -14.99
C CYS A 498 -19.68 -10.24 -16.09
N ALA A 499 -19.70 -11.57 -16.23
CA ALA A 499 -19.10 -12.33 -17.33
C ALA A 499 -20.21 -12.74 -18.32
#